data_42f4c00b15cee6420426facfc710ad00
#
_entry.id   42f4c00b15cee6420426facfc710ad00
#
_cell.length_a   1.000
_cell.length_b   1.000
_cell.length_c   1.000
_cell.angle_alpha   90.00
_cell.angle_beta   90.00
_cell.angle_gamma   90.00
#
_symmetry.space_group_name_H-M   'P 1'
#
loop_
_entity.id
_entity.type
_entity.pdbx_description
1 polymer ?
#
loop_
_entity_poly.entity_id
_entity_poly.type
_entity_poly.pdbx_seq_one_letter_code
_entity_poly.pdbx_strand_id
1 'polypeptide(L)'
;MWTESVDLHCHSWHSDGLHSPTEMAERAFQSGVKVWSLTDHDTDTGWQEASDACEKLGMRFIPGVEITCEVELQSETKDPSSWHLLAYFPDGASQEFSDWLLSLKDARVPRMKLMLQALSEMGYDIPIEDVAKFAEGSLGRPHLARAMVEHGIVESVSEAFEKWIGNGAPAFRERPLPNVSEAVKMVHQSGGLTSLAHPYYYGIEIDVLVPTLLRLGVD
;
A
#
# COMPACT_ATOMS: atom_id res chain seq x y z
N MET A 1 -27.27 2.86 6.28
CA MET A 1 -27.26 1.41 6.63
C MET A 1 -25.90 0.90 6.14
N TRP A 2 -25.05 0.41 7.05
CA TRP A 2 -23.78 -0.22 6.64
C TRP A 2 -24.08 -1.54 5.95
N THR A 3 -23.37 -1.86 4.88
CA THR A 3 -23.46 -3.15 4.21
C THR A 3 -22.21 -3.97 4.53
N GLU A 4 -22.38 -5.18 5.04
CA GLU A 4 -21.30 -6.15 5.24
C GLU A 4 -20.91 -6.88 3.95
N SER A 5 -21.58 -6.55 2.84
CA SER A 5 -21.40 -7.22 1.57
C SER A 5 -20.35 -6.60 0.65
N VAL A 6 -19.70 -5.53 1.07
CA VAL A 6 -18.68 -4.79 0.27
C VAL A 6 -17.41 -4.62 1.09
N ASP A 7 -16.28 -5.04 0.53
CA ASP A 7 -14.94 -4.79 1.07
C ASP A 7 -14.03 -4.34 -0.07
N LEU A 8 -13.57 -3.09 0.00
CA LEU A 8 -12.82 -2.43 -1.07
C LEU A 8 -11.39 -2.07 -0.67
N HIS A 9 -10.89 -2.55 0.49
CA HIS A 9 -9.53 -2.26 0.90
C HIS A 9 -8.91 -3.44 1.65
N CYS A 10 -8.12 -4.21 0.95
CA CYS A 10 -7.34 -5.28 1.56
C CYS A 10 -6.05 -5.57 0.74
N HIS A 11 -5.13 -6.31 1.36
CA HIS A 11 -3.81 -6.58 0.82
C HIS A 11 -3.52 -8.06 0.78
N SER A 12 -2.80 -8.47 -0.26
CA SER A 12 -2.24 -9.81 -0.39
C SER A 12 -0.71 -9.81 -0.22
N TRP A 13 -0.11 -10.95 -0.38
CA TRP A 13 1.35 -11.09 -0.38
C TRP A 13 2.05 -10.40 -1.56
N HIS A 14 1.30 -9.90 -2.56
CA HIS A 14 1.87 -9.06 -3.62
C HIS A 14 2.33 -7.69 -3.11
N SER A 15 1.89 -7.29 -1.90
CA SER A 15 2.42 -6.14 -1.18
C SER A 15 2.88 -6.53 0.23
N ASP A 16 2.10 -6.28 1.26
CA ASP A 16 2.48 -6.50 2.66
C ASP A 16 1.49 -7.39 3.44
N GLY A 17 0.49 -7.92 2.77
CA GLY A 17 -0.41 -8.95 3.29
C GLY A 17 0.30 -10.30 3.52
N LEU A 18 -0.41 -11.25 4.14
CA LEU A 18 0.13 -12.56 4.52
C LEU A 18 -0.40 -13.71 3.66
N HIS A 19 -1.41 -13.46 2.85
CA HIS A 19 -2.16 -14.48 2.12
C HIS A 19 -2.16 -14.20 0.62
N SER A 20 -2.34 -15.25 -0.18
CA SER A 20 -2.54 -15.11 -1.62
C SER A 20 -3.83 -14.34 -1.95
N PRO A 21 -3.93 -13.74 -3.15
CA PRO A 21 -5.18 -13.17 -3.62
C PRO A 21 -6.35 -14.14 -3.54
N THR A 22 -6.13 -15.43 -3.86
CA THR A 22 -7.14 -16.50 -3.76
C THR A 22 -7.60 -16.71 -2.33
N GLU A 23 -6.67 -16.85 -1.38
CA GLU A 23 -7.01 -17.02 0.05
C GLU A 23 -7.75 -15.79 0.60
N MET A 24 -7.36 -14.58 0.17
CA MET A 24 -8.06 -13.34 0.57
C MET A 24 -9.49 -13.29 0.03
N ALA A 25 -9.70 -13.66 -1.24
CA ALA A 25 -11.05 -13.77 -1.83
C ALA A 25 -11.91 -14.80 -1.10
N GLU A 26 -11.37 -15.97 -0.76
CA GLU A 26 -12.09 -17.00 0.02
C GLU A 26 -12.50 -16.51 1.41
N ARG A 27 -11.62 -15.80 2.12
CA ARG A 27 -11.91 -15.19 3.42
C ARG A 27 -13.00 -14.12 3.33
N ALA A 28 -12.92 -13.24 2.33
CA ALA A 28 -13.94 -12.25 2.05
C ALA A 28 -15.31 -12.91 1.79
N PHE A 29 -15.34 -13.95 0.94
CA PHE A 29 -16.54 -14.72 0.65
C PHE A 29 -17.15 -15.38 1.90
N GLN A 30 -16.34 -16.02 2.73
CA GLN A 30 -16.76 -16.63 3.99
C GLN A 30 -17.33 -15.61 4.97
N SER A 31 -16.87 -14.36 4.90
CA SER A 31 -17.36 -13.23 5.69
C SER A 31 -18.62 -12.59 5.10
N GLY A 32 -19.17 -13.11 4.00
CA GLY A 32 -20.40 -12.63 3.36
C GLY A 32 -20.22 -11.50 2.36
N VAL A 33 -18.97 -11.16 2.01
CA VAL A 33 -18.67 -10.13 0.99
C VAL A 33 -19.18 -10.58 -0.38
N LYS A 34 -19.73 -9.65 -1.14
CA LYS A 34 -20.28 -9.84 -2.51
C LYS A 34 -19.55 -9.00 -3.55
N VAL A 35 -19.03 -7.84 -3.13
CA VAL A 35 -18.23 -6.94 -3.97
C VAL A 35 -16.91 -6.74 -3.26
N TRP A 36 -15.82 -7.07 -3.93
CA TRP A 36 -14.50 -7.09 -3.33
C TRP A 36 -13.46 -6.42 -4.24
N SER A 37 -12.49 -5.76 -3.62
CA SER A 37 -11.32 -5.20 -4.30
C SER A 37 -10.05 -5.62 -3.58
N LEU A 38 -9.05 -6.04 -4.33
CA LEU A 38 -7.68 -6.20 -3.87
C LEU A 38 -6.91 -4.93 -4.20
N THR A 39 -6.31 -4.30 -3.17
CA THR A 39 -5.69 -2.98 -3.27
C THR A 39 -4.24 -3.00 -2.80
N ASP A 40 -3.45 -3.93 -3.30
CA ASP A 40 -2.03 -4.05 -2.98
C ASP A 40 -1.25 -2.75 -3.24
N HIS A 41 -0.26 -2.46 -2.41
CA HIS A 41 0.53 -1.23 -2.50
C HIS A 41 1.36 -1.13 -3.78
N ASP A 42 1.08 -0.11 -4.60
CA ASP A 42 1.80 0.26 -5.83
C ASP A 42 1.97 -0.91 -6.83
N THR A 43 1.02 -1.86 -6.86
CA THR A 43 1.08 -3.02 -7.76
C THR A 43 -0.29 -3.57 -8.12
N ASP A 44 -0.45 -4.02 -9.35
CA ASP A 44 -1.64 -4.67 -9.91
C ASP A 44 -1.42 -6.18 -10.15
N THR A 45 -0.27 -6.72 -9.77
CA THR A 45 0.15 -8.09 -10.11
C THR A 45 -0.76 -9.19 -9.54
N GLY A 46 -1.53 -8.89 -8.50
CA GLY A 46 -2.50 -9.80 -7.88
C GLY A 46 -3.88 -9.84 -8.55
N TRP A 47 -4.18 -8.90 -9.47
CA TRP A 47 -5.54 -8.72 -10.01
C TRP A 47 -6.10 -9.93 -10.77
N GLN A 48 -5.28 -10.57 -11.61
CA GLN A 48 -5.75 -11.72 -12.40
C GLN A 48 -6.15 -12.89 -11.48
N GLU A 49 -5.30 -13.22 -10.50
CA GLU A 49 -5.58 -14.27 -9.52
C GLU A 49 -6.82 -13.95 -8.68
N ALA A 50 -6.95 -12.68 -8.22
CA ALA A 50 -8.11 -12.20 -7.47
C ALA A 50 -9.41 -12.29 -8.29
N SER A 51 -9.37 -11.90 -9.55
CA SER A 51 -10.49 -11.97 -10.48
C SER A 51 -10.95 -13.40 -10.70
N ASP A 52 -10.02 -14.33 -10.99
CA ASP A 52 -10.31 -15.75 -11.21
C ASP A 52 -10.90 -16.41 -9.94
N ALA A 53 -10.44 -16.01 -8.76
CA ALA A 53 -10.98 -16.49 -7.50
C ALA A 53 -12.40 -15.95 -7.25
N CYS A 54 -12.64 -14.67 -7.49
CA CYS A 54 -13.96 -14.06 -7.35
C CYS A 54 -14.99 -14.65 -8.32
N GLU A 55 -14.60 -14.92 -9.57
CA GLU A 55 -15.46 -15.58 -10.56
C GLU A 55 -15.93 -16.95 -10.05
N LYS A 56 -15.02 -17.77 -9.54
CA LYS A 56 -15.34 -19.09 -8.97
C LYS A 56 -16.27 -19.03 -7.76
N LEU A 57 -16.14 -17.96 -6.96
CA LEU A 57 -16.93 -17.75 -5.73
C LEU A 57 -18.25 -17.01 -5.99
N GLY A 58 -18.48 -16.52 -7.22
CA GLY A 58 -19.67 -15.73 -7.56
C GLY A 58 -19.67 -14.34 -6.92
N MET A 59 -18.50 -13.78 -6.61
CA MET A 59 -18.30 -12.40 -6.16
C MET A 59 -18.00 -11.47 -7.33
N ARG A 60 -18.38 -10.20 -7.19
CA ARG A 60 -17.92 -9.15 -8.10
C ARG A 60 -16.54 -8.67 -7.66
N PHE A 61 -15.55 -8.80 -8.53
CA PHE A 61 -14.22 -8.19 -8.34
C PHE A 61 -14.19 -6.79 -8.95
N ILE A 62 -13.57 -5.84 -8.24
CA ILE A 62 -13.22 -4.51 -8.75
C ILE A 62 -11.70 -4.39 -8.64
N PRO A 63 -10.96 -4.36 -9.75
CA PRO A 63 -9.52 -4.09 -9.71
C PRO A 63 -9.22 -2.82 -8.94
N GLY A 64 -8.33 -2.89 -7.95
CA GLY A 64 -7.96 -1.75 -7.14
C GLY A 64 -6.48 -1.75 -6.77
N VAL A 65 -5.96 -0.61 -6.38
CA VAL A 65 -4.58 -0.44 -5.90
C VAL A 65 -4.54 0.64 -4.83
N GLU A 66 -3.67 0.49 -3.85
CA GLU A 66 -3.35 1.53 -2.88
C GLU A 66 -2.04 2.22 -3.29
N ILE A 67 -2.16 3.41 -3.88
CA ILE A 67 -1.03 4.20 -4.39
C ILE A 67 -0.40 4.97 -3.23
N THR A 68 0.91 4.82 -3.06
CA THR A 68 1.67 5.59 -2.08
C THR A 68 2.02 6.97 -2.65
N CYS A 69 1.54 8.04 -2.02
CA CYS A 69 1.73 9.43 -2.44
C CYS A 69 2.53 10.25 -1.42
N GLU A 70 3.03 11.41 -1.83
CA GLU A 70 3.58 12.40 -0.93
C GLU A 70 2.54 12.89 0.08
N VAL A 71 3.00 13.42 1.21
CA VAL A 71 2.14 14.04 2.23
C VAL A 71 1.70 15.41 1.76
N GLU A 72 0.39 15.63 1.63
CA GLU A 72 -0.19 16.91 1.15
C GLU A 72 -0.43 17.93 2.27
N LEU A 73 -0.73 17.44 3.47
CA LEU A 73 -0.97 18.28 4.65
C LEU A 73 -0.21 17.74 5.86
N GLN A 74 0.46 18.64 6.56
CA GLN A 74 1.06 18.34 7.85
C GLN A 74 0.00 18.31 8.95
N SER A 75 0.15 17.42 9.91
CA SER A 75 -0.69 17.32 11.09
C SER A 75 0.11 17.69 12.34
N GLU A 76 -0.55 18.32 13.31
CA GLU A 76 0.06 18.62 14.61
C GLU A 76 0.14 17.36 15.52
N THR A 77 -0.68 16.34 15.23
CA THR A 77 -0.82 15.14 16.08
C THR A 77 -0.24 13.88 15.49
N LYS A 78 0.04 13.87 14.18
CA LYS A 78 0.54 12.73 13.41
C LYS A 78 1.64 13.20 12.47
N ASP A 79 2.60 12.32 12.21
CA ASP A 79 3.67 12.55 11.24
C ASP A 79 3.73 11.38 10.24
N PRO A 80 2.74 11.28 9.33
CA PRO A 80 2.73 10.23 8.32
C PRO A 80 3.87 10.44 7.33
N SER A 81 4.53 9.35 6.93
CA SER A 81 5.59 9.39 5.91
C SER A 81 5.09 9.42 4.47
N SER A 82 3.80 9.21 4.29
CA SER A 82 3.12 9.16 2.98
C SER A 82 1.61 9.24 3.18
N TRP A 83 0.90 9.72 2.17
CA TRP A 83 -0.52 9.51 2.01
C TRP A 83 -0.78 8.32 1.12
N HIS A 84 -1.92 7.66 1.32
CA HIS A 84 -2.31 6.51 0.50
C HIS A 84 -3.63 6.79 -0.21
N LEU A 85 -3.61 6.67 -1.52
CA LEU A 85 -4.76 6.89 -2.39
C LEU A 85 -5.24 5.54 -2.92
N LEU A 86 -6.46 5.16 -2.60
CA LEU A 86 -7.13 4.03 -3.21
C LEU A 86 -7.58 4.41 -4.62
N ALA A 87 -7.31 3.55 -5.57
CA ALA A 87 -7.80 3.67 -6.94
C ALA A 87 -8.57 2.42 -7.32
N TYR A 88 -9.68 2.60 -8.03
CA TYR A 88 -10.60 1.52 -8.44
C TYR A 88 -10.91 1.62 -9.91
N PHE A 89 -10.89 0.48 -10.60
CA PHE A 89 -11.07 0.38 -12.05
C PHE A 89 -12.19 -0.60 -12.41
N PRO A 90 -13.47 -0.19 -12.32
CA PRO A 90 -14.61 -1.08 -12.56
C PRO A 90 -14.62 -1.74 -13.94
N ASP A 91 -14.03 -1.07 -14.93
CA ASP A 91 -13.92 -1.51 -16.34
C ASP A 91 -12.48 -1.94 -16.72
N GLY A 92 -11.60 -2.10 -15.72
CA GLY A 92 -10.18 -2.37 -15.90
C GLY A 92 -9.34 -1.10 -16.05
N ALA A 93 -8.03 -1.21 -15.88
CA ALA A 93 -7.07 -0.12 -16.03
C ALA A 93 -6.36 -0.17 -17.40
N SER A 94 -5.81 0.99 -17.83
CA SER A 94 -4.99 1.05 -19.06
C SER A 94 -3.60 0.45 -18.83
N GLN A 95 -2.94 0.01 -19.91
CA GLN A 95 -1.55 -0.44 -19.86
C GLN A 95 -0.61 0.68 -19.36
N GLU A 96 -0.87 1.92 -19.76
CA GLU A 96 -0.09 3.09 -19.32
C GLU A 96 -0.11 3.23 -17.78
N PHE A 97 -1.25 2.96 -17.15
CA PHE A 97 -1.36 2.95 -15.68
C PHE A 97 -0.52 1.81 -15.05
N SER A 98 -0.58 0.60 -15.61
CA SER A 98 0.23 -0.53 -15.13
C SER A 98 1.73 -0.26 -15.28
N ASP A 99 2.17 0.34 -16.38
CA ASP A 99 3.57 0.73 -16.61
C ASP A 99 4.01 1.82 -15.62
N TRP A 100 3.13 2.77 -15.31
CA TRP A 100 3.39 3.79 -14.30
C TRP A 100 3.52 3.17 -12.89
N LEU A 101 2.62 2.26 -12.50
CA LEU A 101 2.73 1.52 -11.23
C LEU A 101 4.04 0.76 -11.13
N LEU A 102 4.48 0.10 -12.20
CA LEU A 102 5.76 -0.61 -12.23
C LEU A 102 6.93 0.33 -11.90
N SER A 103 6.91 1.57 -12.41
CA SER A 103 7.94 2.56 -12.08
C SER A 103 7.98 2.95 -10.59
N LEU A 104 6.82 3.01 -9.93
CA LEU A 104 6.72 3.26 -8.48
C LEU A 104 7.23 2.06 -7.67
N LYS A 105 6.92 0.85 -8.12
CA LYS A 105 7.39 -0.40 -7.52
C LYS A 105 8.91 -0.52 -7.61
N ASP A 106 9.50 -0.24 -8.76
CA ASP A 106 10.94 -0.33 -9.00
C ASP A 106 11.75 0.61 -8.10
N ALA A 107 11.20 1.76 -7.70
CA ALA A 107 11.84 2.68 -6.76
C ALA A 107 11.97 2.12 -5.32
N ARG A 108 11.26 1.04 -4.97
CA ARG A 108 11.29 0.44 -3.63
C ARG A 108 12.56 -0.34 -3.35
N VAL A 109 13.13 -1.03 -4.34
CA VAL A 109 14.35 -1.84 -4.17
C VAL A 109 15.59 -0.98 -3.88
N PRO A 110 15.91 0.10 -4.64
CA PRO A 110 16.99 1.02 -4.29
C PRO A 110 16.83 1.62 -2.90
N ARG A 111 15.63 2.04 -2.52
CA ARG A 111 15.35 2.54 -1.16
C ARG A 111 15.68 1.50 -0.11
N MET A 112 15.22 0.24 -0.28
CA MET A 112 15.50 -0.83 0.66
C MET A 112 16.99 -1.04 0.87
N LYS A 113 17.79 -1.04 -0.20
CA LYS A 113 19.25 -1.14 -0.11
C LYS A 113 19.86 -0.01 0.72
N LEU A 114 19.40 1.22 0.55
CA LEU A 114 19.86 2.37 1.35
C LEU A 114 19.46 2.24 2.83
N MET A 115 18.31 1.68 3.13
CA MET A 115 17.87 1.42 4.52
C MET A 115 18.71 0.31 5.17
N LEU A 116 18.99 -0.77 4.44
CA LEU A 116 19.86 -1.84 4.90
C LEU A 116 21.29 -1.36 5.13
N GLN A 117 21.82 -0.51 4.24
CA GLN A 117 23.12 0.12 4.44
C GLN A 117 23.15 0.95 5.73
N ALA A 118 22.12 1.74 5.99
CA ALA A 118 22.05 2.54 7.22
C ALA A 118 21.99 1.66 8.48
N LEU A 119 21.29 0.52 8.44
CA LEU A 119 21.30 -0.44 9.55
C LEU A 119 22.68 -1.07 9.74
N SER A 120 23.36 -1.45 8.65
CA SER A 120 24.73 -1.99 8.70
C SER A 120 25.74 -1.00 9.30
N GLU A 121 25.66 0.29 8.94
CA GLU A 121 26.48 1.37 9.53
C GLU A 121 26.24 1.53 11.05
N MET A 122 25.09 1.08 11.56
CA MET A 122 24.75 1.03 12.98
C MET A 122 25.07 -0.32 13.65
N GLY A 123 25.65 -1.26 12.89
CA GLY A 123 26.09 -2.57 13.39
C GLY A 123 25.04 -3.69 13.24
N TYR A 124 23.98 -3.47 12.44
CA TYR A 124 22.91 -4.44 12.19
C TYR A 124 22.91 -4.88 10.73
N ASP A 125 23.63 -5.95 10.43
CA ASP A 125 23.71 -6.51 9.07
C ASP A 125 22.53 -7.44 8.79
N ILE A 126 21.68 -7.04 7.84
CA ILE A 126 20.56 -7.85 7.35
C ILE A 126 20.73 -8.01 5.83
N PRO A 127 20.90 -9.22 5.31
CA PRO A 127 20.91 -9.47 3.87
C PRO A 127 19.56 -9.09 3.23
N ILE A 128 19.60 -8.54 2.03
CA ILE A 128 18.36 -8.17 1.32
C ILE A 128 17.48 -9.41 1.04
N GLU A 129 18.09 -10.57 0.89
CA GLU A 129 17.41 -11.84 0.70
C GLU A 129 16.55 -12.22 1.91
N ASP A 130 16.96 -11.85 3.12
CA ASP A 130 16.20 -12.08 4.36
C ASP A 130 14.98 -11.15 4.46
N VAL A 131 15.03 -9.99 3.84
CA VAL A 131 13.87 -9.11 3.69
C VAL A 131 12.95 -9.62 2.58
N ALA A 132 13.54 -10.03 1.45
CA ALA A 132 12.81 -10.48 0.27
C ALA A 132 11.99 -11.75 0.51
N LYS A 133 12.41 -12.64 1.43
CA LYS A 133 11.64 -13.86 1.78
C LYS A 133 10.24 -13.59 2.35
N PHE A 134 10.00 -12.37 2.84
CA PHE A 134 8.69 -11.94 3.33
C PHE A 134 7.83 -11.26 2.25
N ALA A 135 8.37 -11.09 1.01
CA ALA A 135 7.71 -10.35 -0.06
C ALA A 135 7.61 -11.21 -1.32
N GLU A 136 6.41 -11.56 -1.72
CA GLU A 136 6.15 -12.23 -3.00
C GLU A 136 6.04 -11.23 -4.18
N GLY A 137 5.93 -9.94 -3.89
CA GLY A 137 5.72 -8.90 -4.88
C GLY A 137 6.43 -7.58 -4.58
N SER A 138 5.72 -6.61 -4.06
CA SER A 138 6.25 -5.26 -3.80
C SER A 138 6.99 -5.20 -2.47
N LEU A 139 8.30 -4.94 -2.52
CA LEU A 139 9.15 -4.84 -1.33
C LEU A 139 8.84 -3.57 -0.52
N GLY A 140 8.58 -3.69 0.77
CA GLY A 140 8.22 -2.58 1.64
C GLY A 140 8.84 -2.61 3.03
N ARG A 141 8.68 -1.53 3.79
CA ARG A 141 9.15 -1.43 5.19
C ARG A 141 8.58 -2.49 6.13
N PRO A 142 7.32 -2.97 5.98
CA PRO A 142 6.81 -4.06 6.80
C PRO A 142 7.64 -5.34 6.68
N HIS A 143 8.17 -5.64 5.48
CA HIS A 143 9.05 -6.80 5.25
C HIS A 143 10.40 -6.62 5.97
N LEU A 144 11.00 -5.41 5.91
CA LEU A 144 12.21 -5.09 6.68
C LEU A 144 11.96 -5.22 8.19
N ALA A 145 10.81 -4.72 8.69
CA ALA A 145 10.45 -4.85 10.10
C ALA A 145 10.36 -6.32 10.54
N ARG A 146 9.76 -7.20 9.71
CA ARG A 146 9.72 -8.65 9.97
C ARG A 146 11.12 -9.28 10.00
N ALA A 147 11.99 -8.89 9.06
CA ALA A 147 13.38 -9.34 9.06
C ALA A 147 14.13 -8.88 10.30
N MET A 148 13.93 -7.64 10.75
CA MET A 148 14.53 -7.11 11.99
C MET A 148 14.07 -7.90 13.24
N VAL A 149 12.81 -8.31 13.30
CA VAL A 149 12.30 -9.18 14.38
C VAL A 149 12.97 -10.54 14.33
N GLU A 150 13.07 -11.15 13.15
CA GLU A 150 13.72 -12.47 13.00
C GLU A 150 15.21 -12.43 13.37
N HIS A 151 15.91 -11.34 13.04
CA HIS A 151 17.31 -11.14 13.44
C HIS A 151 17.48 -10.73 14.92
N GLY A 152 16.38 -10.60 15.69
CA GLY A 152 16.43 -10.23 17.10
C GLY A 152 16.88 -8.79 17.37
N ILE A 153 16.77 -7.90 16.38
CA ILE A 153 17.14 -6.48 16.50
C ILE A 153 16.05 -5.73 17.25
N VAL A 154 14.79 -6.15 17.09
CA VAL A 154 13.59 -5.62 17.75
C VAL A 154 12.67 -6.75 18.18
N GLU A 155 11.78 -6.48 19.13
CA GLU A 155 10.81 -7.46 19.63
C GLU A 155 9.52 -7.51 18.81
N SER A 156 9.22 -6.45 18.06
CA SER A 156 8.00 -6.34 17.27
C SER A 156 8.15 -5.45 16.04
N VAL A 157 7.25 -5.64 15.07
CA VAL A 157 7.13 -4.78 13.90
C VAL A 157 6.87 -3.32 14.30
N SER A 158 6.04 -3.07 15.33
CA SER A 158 5.77 -1.73 15.83
C SER A 158 7.03 -1.04 16.33
N GLU A 159 7.86 -1.75 17.10
CA GLU A 159 9.14 -1.26 17.60
C GLU A 159 10.12 -0.93 16.46
N ALA A 160 10.14 -1.76 15.41
CA ALA A 160 10.97 -1.47 14.23
C ALA A 160 10.61 -0.12 13.60
N PHE A 161 9.31 0.15 13.43
CA PHE A 161 8.86 1.45 12.90
C PHE A 161 9.15 2.60 13.85
N GLU A 162 8.89 2.42 15.14
CA GLU A 162 9.07 3.48 16.15
C GLU A 162 10.54 3.89 16.29
N LYS A 163 11.46 2.93 16.32
CA LYS A 163 12.86 3.20 16.66
C LYS A 163 13.81 3.31 15.47
N TRP A 164 13.51 2.64 14.32
CA TRP A 164 14.51 2.43 13.28
C TRP A 164 14.10 2.86 11.87
N ILE A 165 12.90 2.49 11.41
CA ILE A 165 12.51 2.58 10.00
C ILE A 165 11.27 3.44 9.72
N GLY A 166 10.65 4.00 10.77
CA GLY A 166 9.57 4.95 10.63
C GLY A 166 10.06 6.31 10.14
N ASN A 167 9.14 7.26 9.94
CA ASN A 167 9.50 8.59 9.49
C ASN A 167 10.48 9.26 10.47
N GLY A 168 11.52 9.90 9.95
CA GLY A 168 12.57 10.55 10.76
C GLY A 168 13.46 9.61 11.56
N ALA A 169 13.22 8.28 11.55
CA ALA A 169 14.05 7.31 12.27
C ALA A 169 15.40 7.08 11.58
N PRO A 170 16.43 6.59 12.32
CA PRO A 170 17.83 6.54 11.84
C PRO A 170 18.06 5.82 10.52
N ALA A 171 17.35 4.71 10.28
CA ALA A 171 17.45 3.94 9.03
C ALA A 171 16.38 4.30 7.99
N PHE A 172 15.50 5.28 8.27
CA PHE A 172 14.54 5.76 7.29
C PHE A 172 15.25 6.39 6.08
N ARG A 173 14.75 6.08 4.89
CA ARG A 173 15.19 6.72 3.64
C ARG A 173 13.94 7.04 2.83
N GLU A 174 13.94 8.22 2.22
CA GLU A 174 12.90 8.65 1.30
C GLU A 174 13.01 7.93 -0.04
N ARG A 175 11.94 7.92 -0.79
CA ARG A 175 11.90 7.57 -2.20
C ARG A 175 11.06 8.61 -2.94
N PRO A 176 11.26 8.79 -4.24
CA PRO A 176 10.34 9.58 -5.06
C PRO A 176 8.93 9.00 -4.96
N LEU A 177 7.97 9.85 -4.69
CA LEU A 177 6.55 9.55 -4.64
C LEU A 177 5.80 10.51 -5.58
N PRO A 178 4.71 10.10 -6.22
CA PRO A 178 3.82 11.04 -6.87
C PRO A 178 3.12 11.90 -5.80
N ASN A 179 2.84 13.16 -6.10
CA ASN A 179 1.85 13.88 -5.30
C ASN A 179 0.44 13.36 -5.59
N VAL A 180 -0.52 13.66 -4.71
CA VAL A 180 -1.89 13.12 -4.84
C VAL A 180 -2.55 13.54 -6.15
N SER A 181 -2.36 14.80 -6.60
CA SER A 181 -2.95 15.28 -7.87
C SER A 181 -2.40 14.53 -9.09
N GLU A 182 -1.11 14.19 -9.10
CA GLU A 182 -0.52 13.37 -10.17
C GLU A 182 -1.12 11.97 -10.19
N ALA A 183 -1.24 11.32 -9.02
CA ALA A 183 -1.85 10.01 -8.90
C ALA A 183 -3.32 10.02 -9.34
N VAL A 184 -4.13 10.99 -8.87
CA VAL A 184 -5.52 11.17 -9.29
C VAL A 184 -5.62 11.31 -10.81
N LYS A 185 -4.78 12.15 -11.43
CA LYS A 185 -4.76 12.33 -12.87
C LYS A 185 -4.49 11.03 -13.62
N MET A 186 -3.50 10.23 -13.18
CA MET A 186 -3.18 8.94 -13.79
C MET A 186 -4.35 7.95 -13.68
N VAL A 187 -5.01 7.91 -12.52
CA VAL A 187 -6.19 7.06 -12.28
C VAL A 187 -7.35 7.47 -13.19
N HIS A 188 -7.69 8.75 -13.24
CA HIS A 188 -8.80 9.27 -14.07
C HIS A 188 -8.54 9.07 -15.57
N GLN A 189 -7.31 9.28 -16.03
CA GLN A 189 -6.93 9.01 -17.42
C GLN A 189 -7.11 7.54 -17.83
N SER A 190 -7.04 6.63 -16.85
CA SER A 190 -7.29 5.20 -17.01
C SER A 190 -8.74 4.78 -16.72
N GLY A 191 -9.66 5.73 -16.55
CA GLY A 191 -11.08 5.45 -16.30
C GLY A 191 -11.40 5.00 -14.87
N GLY A 192 -10.46 5.18 -13.93
CA GLY A 192 -10.64 4.82 -12.52
C GLY A 192 -11.24 5.93 -11.67
N LEU A 193 -11.59 5.57 -10.44
CA LEU A 193 -12.07 6.45 -9.37
C LEU A 193 -11.09 6.40 -8.20
N THR A 194 -11.06 7.45 -7.39
CA THR A 194 -10.12 7.60 -6.28
C THR A 194 -10.80 7.80 -4.93
N SER A 195 -10.14 7.35 -3.86
CA SER A 195 -10.55 7.62 -2.49
C SER A 195 -9.33 7.69 -1.58
N LEU A 196 -9.34 8.55 -0.56
CA LEU A 196 -8.26 8.54 0.43
C LEU A 196 -8.38 7.31 1.34
N ALA A 197 -7.29 6.55 1.48
CA ALA A 197 -7.22 5.43 2.41
C ALA A 197 -7.15 5.93 3.86
N HIS A 198 -7.74 5.19 4.80
CA HIS A 198 -7.62 5.37 6.27
C HIS A 198 -7.45 6.83 6.76
N PRO A 199 -8.37 7.76 6.43
CA PRO A 199 -8.21 9.21 6.67
C PRO A 199 -7.96 9.58 8.13
N TYR A 200 -8.49 8.81 9.09
CA TYR A 200 -8.24 9.00 10.52
C TYR A 200 -6.76 8.89 10.90
N TYR A 201 -5.98 8.11 10.13
CA TYR A 201 -4.56 7.89 10.39
C TYR A 201 -3.74 9.18 10.26
N TYR A 202 -4.15 10.11 9.41
CA TYR A 202 -3.39 11.34 9.14
C TYR A 202 -3.55 12.42 10.21
N GLY A 203 -4.57 12.31 11.08
CA GLY A 203 -4.78 13.29 12.16
C GLY A 203 -5.12 14.70 11.63
N ILE A 204 -5.77 14.79 10.49
CA ILE A 204 -6.23 16.04 9.88
C ILE A 204 -7.72 16.19 10.18
N GLU A 205 -8.13 17.40 10.62
CA GLU A 205 -9.53 17.72 10.86
C GLU A 205 -10.35 17.62 9.58
N ILE A 206 -11.56 17.07 9.65
CA ILE A 206 -12.41 16.78 8.50
C ILE A 206 -12.72 18.04 7.67
N ASP A 207 -12.88 19.18 8.34
CA ASP A 207 -13.18 20.48 7.71
C ASP A 207 -12.00 21.04 6.89
N VAL A 208 -10.79 20.51 7.11
CA VAL A 208 -9.59 20.83 6.33
C VAL A 208 -9.33 19.75 5.29
N LEU A 209 -9.51 18.48 5.66
CA LEU A 209 -9.23 17.35 4.81
C LEU A 209 -10.14 17.31 3.58
N VAL A 210 -11.47 17.35 3.76
CA VAL A 210 -12.44 17.22 2.66
C VAL A 210 -12.26 18.31 1.59
N PRO A 211 -12.20 19.62 1.92
CA PRO A 211 -11.94 20.65 0.91
C PRO A 211 -10.60 20.46 0.18
N THR A 212 -9.59 19.93 0.87
CA THR A 212 -8.29 19.62 0.25
C THR A 212 -8.41 18.48 -0.75
N LEU A 213 -9.05 17.36 -0.40
CA LEU A 213 -9.28 16.23 -1.29
C LEU A 213 -10.05 16.66 -2.56
N LEU A 214 -11.12 17.44 -2.41
CA LEU A 214 -11.88 17.99 -3.53
C LEU A 214 -11.01 18.85 -4.45
N ARG A 215 -10.13 19.70 -3.89
CA ARG A 215 -9.21 20.52 -4.67
C ARG A 215 -8.17 19.70 -5.42
N LEU A 216 -7.73 18.57 -4.84
CA LEU A 216 -6.80 17.62 -5.44
C LEU A 216 -7.47 16.72 -6.50
N GLY A 217 -8.80 16.76 -6.59
CA GLY A 217 -9.60 16.00 -7.55
C GLY A 217 -9.95 14.59 -7.10
N VAL A 218 -9.82 14.26 -5.82
CA VAL A 218 -10.24 12.96 -5.25
C VAL A 218 -11.77 12.89 -5.29
N ASP A 219 -12.37 11.72 -5.67
CA ASP A 219 -13.80 11.49 -5.89
C ASP A 219 -14.64 11.38 -4.61
#